data_ca96140240e599d3dff78480d5c794b9
#
_entry.id   ca96140240e599d3dff78480d5c794b9
#
_cell.length_a   1.000
_cell.length_b   1.000
_cell.length_c   1.000
_cell.angle_alpha   90.00
_cell.angle_beta   90.00
_cell.angle_gamma   90.00
#
_symmetry.space_group_name_H-M   'P 1'
#
loop_
_entity.id
_entity.type
_entity.pdbx_description
1 polymer ?
#
loop_
_entity_poly.entity_id
_entity_poly.type
_entity_poly.pdbx_seq_one_letter_code
_entity_poly.pdbx_strand_id
1 'polypeptide(L)'
;RRMILWTIIVINFGMLAVLKYLHPFFEGFLIPLGISFYMFISIGYLVDIYFEKYEAEKNPFRFLLFVSFFPQLIQGPINRYDQMKEQLYGRHTLDWYRCKRALILILFGLLKKYTIANLLVHEIANILDAPTEKTPGSAIVFAILLYSAQQYADFSGGIDIVMGVAELFGIKMMPNFRQPYFSVSLGDFWRRWH
;
A
#
# COMPACT_ATOMS: atom_id res chain seq x y z
N ARG A 1 -3.76 -1.33 30.99
CA ARG A 1 -3.96 -1.05 29.55
C ARG A 1 -2.65 -0.72 28.83
N ARG A 2 -1.87 0.29 29.25
CA ARG A 2 -0.63 0.73 28.61
C ARG A 2 0.43 -0.38 28.48
N MET A 3 0.67 -1.15 29.54
CA MET A 3 1.62 -2.27 29.51
C MET A 3 1.22 -3.34 28.50
N ILE A 4 -0.07 -3.71 28.47
CA ILE A 4 -0.59 -4.71 27.53
C ILE A 4 -0.37 -4.26 26.07
N LEU A 5 -0.66 -2.99 25.76
CA LEU A 5 -0.42 -2.43 24.43
C LEU A 5 1.05 -2.54 24.04
N TRP A 6 1.97 -2.09 24.92
CA TRP A 6 3.40 -2.16 24.63
C TRP A 6 3.89 -3.60 24.48
N THR A 7 3.42 -4.54 25.32
CA THR A 7 3.76 -5.96 25.19
C THR A 7 3.34 -6.51 23.82
N ILE A 8 2.11 -6.22 23.37
CA ILE A 8 1.63 -6.70 22.08
C ILE A 8 2.41 -6.05 20.93
N ILE A 9 2.71 -4.76 21.00
CA ILE A 9 3.53 -4.06 20.00
C ILE A 9 4.91 -4.70 19.90
N VAL A 10 5.59 -4.92 21.04
CA VAL A 10 6.93 -5.54 21.09
C VAL A 10 6.90 -6.96 20.53
N ILE A 11 5.88 -7.76 20.85
CA ILE A 11 5.73 -9.11 20.31
C ILE A 11 5.55 -9.06 18.79
N ASN A 12 4.67 -8.19 18.28
CA ASN A 12 4.42 -8.07 16.83
C ASN A 12 5.68 -7.61 16.08
N PHE A 13 6.35 -6.55 16.53
CA PHE A 13 7.61 -6.11 15.90
C PHE A 13 8.73 -7.11 16.06
N GLY A 14 8.83 -7.79 17.20
CA GLY A 14 9.78 -8.87 17.44
C GLY A 14 9.57 -10.03 16.45
N MET A 15 8.32 -10.45 16.28
CA MET A 15 7.99 -11.51 15.32
C MET A 15 8.29 -11.07 13.88
N LEU A 16 7.99 -9.82 13.51
CA LEU A 16 8.31 -9.27 12.19
C LEU A 16 9.83 -9.23 11.97
N ALA A 17 10.58 -8.80 12.97
CA ALA A 17 12.05 -8.77 12.93
C ALA A 17 12.64 -10.16 12.73
N VAL A 18 12.18 -11.15 13.51
CA VAL A 18 12.59 -12.55 13.39
C VAL A 18 12.29 -13.07 11.98
N LEU A 19 11.06 -12.95 11.53
CA LEU A 19 10.64 -13.48 10.23
C LEU A 19 11.34 -12.82 9.05
N LYS A 20 11.61 -11.51 9.12
CA LYS A 20 12.16 -10.75 7.99
C LYS A 20 13.68 -10.72 7.96
N TYR A 21 14.34 -10.64 9.12
CA TYR A 21 15.80 -10.47 9.21
C TYR A 21 16.56 -11.76 9.55
N LEU A 22 15.93 -12.72 10.23
CA LEU A 22 16.56 -14.03 10.49
C LEU A 22 16.28 -15.05 9.39
N HIS A 23 15.33 -14.79 8.49
CA HIS A 23 15.03 -15.66 7.36
C HIS A 23 16.27 -16.07 6.53
N PRO A 24 17.24 -15.19 6.20
CA PRO A 24 18.42 -15.59 5.45
C PRO A 24 19.31 -16.63 6.15
N PHE A 25 19.17 -16.80 7.46
CA PHE A 25 19.96 -17.74 8.28
C PHE A 25 19.28 -19.10 8.47
N PHE A 26 18.00 -19.23 8.07
CA PHE A 26 17.23 -20.46 8.21
C PHE A 26 16.68 -20.88 6.84
N GLU A 27 17.36 -21.81 6.18
CA GLU A 27 16.89 -22.39 4.93
C GLU A 27 15.52 -23.06 5.10
N GLY A 28 14.59 -22.80 4.18
CA GLY A 28 13.25 -23.39 4.18
C GLY A 28 12.18 -22.64 4.97
N PHE A 29 12.49 -21.49 5.57
CA PHE A 29 11.50 -20.68 6.27
C PHE A 29 10.71 -19.82 5.27
N LEU A 30 9.43 -20.12 5.09
CA LEU A 30 8.54 -19.34 4.20
C LEU A 30 8.05 -18.08 4.92
N ILE A 31 8.38 -16.91 4.36
CA ILE A 31 7.79 -15.66 4.83
C ILE A 31 6.38 -15.52 4.25
N PRO A 32 5.34 -15.41 5.09
CA PRO A 32 4.00 -15.18 4.59
C PRO A 32 3.91 -13.86 3.80
N LEU A 33 3.30 -13.92 2.62
CA LEU A 33 3.05 -12.74 1.79
C LEU A 33 2.24 -11.71 2.60
N GLY A 34 2.69 -10.45 2.60
CA GLY A 34 1.98 -9.38 3.30
C GLY A 34 2.19 -9.34 4.82
N ILE A 35 3.13 -10.10 5.40
CA ILE A 35 3.34 -10.16 6.87
C ILE A 35 3.50 -8.76 7.50
N SER A 36 4.21 -7.85 6.85
CA SER A 36 4.38 -6.47 7.33
C SER A 36 3.03 -5.75 7.39
N PHE A 37 2.17 -5.93 6.39
CA PHE A 37 0.83 -5.32 6.35
C PHE A 37 -0.06 -5.89 7.46
N TYR A 38 -0.08 -7.21 7.66
CA TYR A 38 -0.81 -7.84 8.77
C TYR A 38 -0.43 -7.22 10.12
N MET A 39 0.87 -7.07 10.37
CA MET A 39 1.37 -6.49 11.61
C MET A 39 0.98 -5.03 11.77
N PHE A 40 1.17 -4.19 10.74
CA PHE A 40 0.81 -2.77 10.80
C PHE A 40 -0.69 -2.54 10.93
N ILE A 41 -1.53 -3.31 10.23
CA ILE A 41 -2.99 -3.24 10.35
C ILE A 41 -3.42 -3.61 11.77
N SER A 42 -2.87 -4.71 12.31
CA SER A 42 -3.19 -5.17 13.68
C SER A 42 -2.74 -4.18 14.74
N ILE A 43 -1.53 -3.63 14.62
CA ILE A 43 -1.02 -2.62 15.55
C ILE A 43 -1.86 -1.33 15.46
N GLY A 44 -2.18 -0.87 14.25
CA GLY A 44 -3.03 0.31 14.03
C GLY A 44 -4.39 0.15 14.68
N TYR A 45 -5.02 -1.02 14.51
CA TYR A 45 -6.28 -1.38 15.17
C TYR A 45 -6.17 -1.32 16.70
N LEU A 46 -5.15 -1.93 17.29
CA LEU A 46 -4.94 -1.94 18.74
C LEU A 46 -4.68 -0.54 19.32
N VAL A 47 -3.92 0.28 18.61
CA VAL A 47 -3.66 1.66 18.99
C VAL A 47 -4.94 2.48 18.96
N ASP A 48 -5.78 2.32 17.94
CA ASP A 48 -7.05 3.03 17.84
C ASP A 48 -8.03 2.63 18.95
N ILE A 49 -8.07 1.35 19.35
CA ILE A 49 -8.83 0.88 20.53
C ILE A 49 -8.26 1.46 21.83
N TYR A 50 -6.94 1.50 21.96
CA TYR A 50 -6.31 2.07 23.15
C TYR A 50 -6.70 3.54 23.36
N PHE A 51 -6.79 4.31 22.27
CA PHE A 51 -7.26 5.69 22.27
C PHE A 51 -8.79 5.83 22.25
N GLU A 52 -9.52 4.73 22.44
CA GLU A 52 -10.99 4.70 22.55
C GLU A 52 -11.72 5.30 21.34
N LYS A 53 -11.13 5.19 20.14
CA LYS A 53 -11.76 5.71 18.90
C LYS A 53 -13.00 4.90 18.52
N TYR A 54 -13.01 3.62 18.85
CA TYR A 54 -14.12 2.70 18.65
C TYR A 54 -14.00 1.50 19.59
N GLU A 55 -15.10 0.79 19.78
CA GLU A 55 -15.11 -0.45 20.60
C GLU A 55 -14.39 -1.59 19.88
N ALA A 56 -13.77 -2.47 20.66
CA ALA A 56 -13.10 -3.65 20.13
C ALA A 56 -14.13 -4.61 19.49
N GLU A 57 -13.78 -5.15 18.33
CA GLU A 57 -14.57 -6.21 17.69
C GLU A 57 -14.56 -7.48 18.54
N LYS A 58 -15.74 -7.96 18.89
CA LYS A 58 -15.91 -9.15 19.74
C LYS A 58 -15.85 -10.45 18.93
N ASN A 59 -16.09 -10.37 17.62
CA ASN A 59 -16.07 -11.53 16.76
C ASN A 59 -14.68 -11.70 16.12
N PRO A 60 -13.91 -12.74 16.48
CA PRO A 60 -12.57 -12.95 15.96
C PRO A 60 -12.54 -13.18 14.44
N PHE A 61 -13.60 -13.78 13.87
CA PHE A 61 -13.67 -13.99 12.42
C PHE A 61 -13.84 -12.68 11.64
N ARG A 62 -14.56 -11.71 12.20
CA ARG A 62 -14.66 -10.37 11.60
C ARG A 62 -13.34 -9.64 11.66
N PHE A 63 -12.66 -9.69 12.79
CA PHE A 63 -11.33 -9.12 12.92
C PHE A 63 -10.34 -9.79 11.95
N LEU A 64 -10.35 -11.12 11.86
CA LEU A 64 -9.52 -11.86 10.92
C LEU A 64 -9.80 -11.44 9.47
N LEU A 65 -11.07 -11.32 9.07
CA LEU A 65 -11.45 -10.87 7.73
C LEU A 65 -10.92 -9.46 7.43
N PHE A 66 -10.99 -8.54 8.40
CA PHE A 66 -10.44 -7.19 8.24
C PHE A 66 -8.93 -7.21 8.04
N VAL A 67 -8.20 -7.94 8.87
CA VAL A 67 -6.73 -7.99 8.81
C VAL A 67 -6.25 -8.74 7.56
N SER A 68 -6.98 -9.78 7.13
CA SER A 68 -6.64 -10.62 5.97
C SER A 68 -7.25 -10.16 4.66
N PHE A 69 -7.89 -9.00 4.62
CA PHE A 69 -8.48 -8.48 3.38
C PHE A 69 -7.41 -8.27 2.31
N PHE A 70 -7.33 -9.22 1.37
CA PHE A 70 -6.18 -9.39 0.48
C PHE A 70 -5.82 -8.15 -0.36
N PRO A 71 -6.76 -7.27 -0.79
CA PRO A 71 -6.37 -6.10 -1.58
C PRO A 71 -5.44 -5.14 -0.83
N GLN A 72 -5.48 -5.08 0.51
CA GLN A 72 -4.59 -4.20 1.27
C GLN A 72 -3.23 -4.82 1.62
N LEU A 73 -3.03 -6.13 1.41
CA LEU A 73 -1.86 -6.86 1.92
C LEU A 73 -0.59 -6.75 1.07
N ILE A 74 -0.69 -6.37 -0.19
CA ILE A 74 0.46 -6.33 -1.10
C ILE A 74 0.99 -4.91 -1.25
N GLN A 75 0.14 -3.99 -1.65
CA GLN A 75 0.51 -2.61 -1.96
C GLN A 75 -0.62 -1.62 -1.61
N GLY A 76 -1.72 -2.13 -1.05
CA GLY A 76 -2.91 -1.35 -0.76
C GLY A 76 -2.73 -0.34 0.37
N PRO A 77 -3.62 0.66 0.44
CA PRO A 77 -3.66 1.56 1.57
C PRO A 77 -4.01 0.80 2.85
N ILE A 78 -3.34 1.16 3.95
CA ILE A 78 -3.68 0.64 5.28
C ILE A 78 -4.93 1.36 5.75
N ASN A 79 -6.08 0.70 5.57
CA ASN A 79 -7.35 1.28 5.95
C ASN A 79 -7.60 1.15 7.45
N ARG A 80 -8.37 2.10 7.99
CA ARG A 80 -8.79 2.03 9.39
C ARG A 80 -10.01 1.13 9.55
N TYR A 81 -10.08 0.45 10.68
CA TYR A 81 -11.16 -0.50 10.97
C TYR A 81 -12.54 0.13 10.94
N ASP A 82 -12.71 1.30 11.56
CA ASP A 82 -13.97 2.04 11.60
C ASP A 82 -14.53 2.39 10.21
N GLN A 83 -13.65 2.63 9.23
CA GLN A 83 -14.02 2.96 7.86
C GLN A 83 -14.39 1.73 7.02
N MET A 84 -13.83 0.57 7.37
CA MET A 84 -14.02 -0.65 6.59
C MET A 84 -15.06 -1.61 7.16
N LYS A 85 -15.28 -1.61 8.48
CA LYS A 85 -16.14 -2.60 9.15
C LYS A 85 -17.55 -2.70 8.55
N GLU A 86 -18.17 -1.56 8.27
CA GLU A 86 -19.52 -1.52 7.71
C GLU A 86 -19.58 -2.07 6.29
N GLN A 87 -18.56 -1.79 5.50
CA GLN A 87 -18.43 -2.30 4.14
C GLN A 87 -18.08 -3.79 4.12
N LEU A 88 -17.13 -4.25 4.96
CA LEU A 88 -16.70 -5.65 5.00
C LEU A 88 -17.81 -6.60 5.46
N TYR A 89 -18.67 -6.16 6.38
CA TYR A 89 -19.70 -7.02 7.00
C TYR A 89 -21.09 -6.76 6.45
N GLY A 90 -21.22 -5.75 5.60
CA GLY A 90 -22.48 -5.40 4.92
C GLY A 90 -22.83 -6.39 3.81
N ARG A 91 -24.08 -6.30 3.36
CA ARG A 91 -24.52 -7.03 2.17
C ARG A 91 -24.16 -6.22 0.93
N HIS A 92 -23.54 -6.87 -0.03
CA HIS A 92 -23.20 -6.26 -1.32
C HIS A 92 -24.08 -6.82 -2.42
N THR A 93 -24.62 -5.92 -3.24
CA THR A 93 -25.32 -6.28 -4.47
C THR A 93 -24.41 -6.04 -5.66
N LEU A 94 -24.56 -6.81 -6.71
CA LEU A 94 -23.86 -6.57 -7.96
C LEU A 94 -24.40 -5.27 -8.58
N ASP A 95 -23.52 -4.31 -8.79
CA ASP A 95 -23.80 -3.03 -9.43
C ASP A 95 -22.93 -2.88 -10.68
N TRP A 96 -23.56 -2.79 -11.85
CA TRP A 96 -22.87 -2.71 -13.13
C TRP A 96 -22.01 -1.44 -13.26
N TYR A 97 -22.51 -0.30 -12.77
CA TYR A 97 -21.74 0.95 -12.82
C TYR A 97 -20.49 0.89 -11.95
N ARG A 98 -20.61 0.29 -10.77
CA ARG A 98 -19.46 0.04 -9.88
C ARG A 98 -18.45 -0.90 -10.54
N CYS A 99 -18.90 -2.01 -11.11
CA CYS A 99 -18.01 -2.95 -11.81
C CYS A 99 -17.28 -2.29 -12.99
N LYS A 100 -17.99 -1.51 -13.81
CA LYS A 100 -17.38 -0.77 -14.91
C LYS A 100 -16.32 0.20 -14.43
N ARG A 101 -16.60 0.99 -13.39
CA ARG A 101 -15.64 1.93 -12.79
C ARG A 101 -14.42 1.22 -12.21
N ALA A 102 -14.63 0.11 -11.50
CA ALA A 102 -13.58 -0.72 -10.95
C ALA A 102 -12.66 -1.28 -12.05
N LEU A 103 -13.23 -1.79 -13.14
CA LEU A 103 -12.46 -2.29 -14.29
C LEU A 103 -11.66 -1.18 -14.97
N ILE A 104 -12.24 0.01 -15.16
CA ILE A 104 -11.52 1.17 -15.71
C ILE A 104 -10.34 1.54 -14.80
N LEU A 105 -10.54 1.54 -13.49
CA LEU A 105 -9.47 1.85 -12.52
C LEU A 105 -8.35 0.80 -12.58
N ILE A 106 -8.68 -0.49 -12.68
CA ILE A 106 -7.70 -1.57 -12.87
C ILE A 106 -6.91 -1.37 -14.16
N LEU A 107 -7.59 -1.12 -15.28
CA LEU A 107 -6.94 -0.91 -16.58
C LEU A 107 -6.02 0.32 -16.56
N PHE A 108 -6.45 1.40 -15.90
CA PHE A 108 -5.62 2.59 -15.75
C PHE A 108 -4.40 2.34 -14.87
N GLY A 109 -4.55 1.56 -13.80
CA GLY A 109 -3.44 1.11 -12.97
C GLY A 109 -2.43 0.23 -13.74
N LEU A 110 -2.94 -0.69 -14.55
CA LEU A 110 -2.11 -1.53 -15.43
C LEU A 110 -1.36 -0.66 -16.46
N LEU A 111 -2.02 0.31 -17.08
CA LEU A 111 -1.39 1.25 -18.00
C LEU A 111 -0.24 2.01 -17.33
N LYS A 112 -0.47 2.57 -16.15
CA LYS A 112 0.58 3.28 -15.40
C LYS A 112 1.76 2.37 -15.07
N LYS A 113 1.49 1.18 -14.54
CA LYS A 113 2.53 0.27 -14.07
C LYS A 113 3.29 -0.41 -15.22
N TYR A 114 2.58 -1.02 -16.15
CA TYR A 114 3.21 -1.85 -17.17
C TYR A 114 3.59 -1.10 -18.45
N THR A 115 3.01 0.06 -18.72
CA THR A 115 3.39 0.86 -19.87
C THR A 115 4.32 2.00 -19.44
N ILE A 116 3.85 2.93 -18.61
CA ILE A 116 4.61 4.14 -18.28
C ILE A 116 5.84 3.80 -17.43
N ALA A 117 5.65 3.08 -16.32
CA ALA A 117 6.77 2.80 -15.41
C ALA A 117 7.82 1.89 -16.05
N ASN A 118 7.41 0.85 -16.79
CA ASN A 118 8.34 -0.07 -17.44
C ASN A 118 9.13 0.59 -18.59
N LEU A 119 8.52 1.49 -19.37
CA LEU A 119 9.24 2.24 -20.40
C LEU A 119 10.32 3.13 -19.79
N LEU A 120 9.99 3.81 -18.69
CA LEU A 120 10.91 4.73 -18.06
C LEU A 120 12.05 4.02 -17.32
N VAL A 121 11.83 2.84 -16.74
CA VAL A 121 12.85 2.17 -15.93
C VAL A 121 14.11 1.83 -16.75
N HIS A 122 13.96 1.37 -17.98
CA HIS A 122 15.09 1.00 -18.83
C HIS A 122 15.92 2.21 -19.24
N GLU A 123 15.26 3.31 -19.64
CA GLU A 123 15.93 4.54 -20.03
C GLU A 123 16.67 5.20 -18.86
N ILE A 124 16.06 5.17 -17.68
CA ILE A 124 16.66 5.69 -16.44
C ILE A 124 17.87 4.86 -16.05
N ALA A 125 17.78 3.53 -16.09
CA ALA A 125 18.87 2.62 -15.76
C ALA A 125 20.08 2.82 -16.68
N ASN A 126 19.87 3.01 -17.99
CA ASN A 126 20.92 3.27 -18.96
C ASN A 126 21.75 4.54 -18.63
N ILE A 127 21.14 5.52 -17.96
CA ILE A 127 21.81 6.79 -17.61
C ILE A 127 22.39 6.73 -16.19
N LEU A 128 21.67 6.17 -15.22
CA LEU A 128 22.03 6.26 -13.80
C LEU A 128 22.89 5.10 -13.29
N ASP A 129 22.74 3.88 -13.84
CA ASP A 129 23.44 2.71 -13.32
C ASP A 129 24.90 2.62 -13.78
N ALA A 130 25.24 3.22 -14.93
CA ALA A 130 26.60 3.27 -15.45
C ALA A 130 26.92 4.64 -16.04
N PRO A 131 26.94 5.73 -15.26
CA PRO A 131 27.29 7.03 -15.77
C PRO A 131 28.78 7.03 -16.22
N THR A 132 29.01 7.46 -17.44
CA THR A 132 30.38 7.59 -17.99
C THR A 132 30.82 9.04 -17.87
N GLU A 133 32.16 9.31 -18.00
CA GLU A 133 32.70 10.68 -18.09
C GLU A 133 32.07 11.51 -19.21
N LYS A 134 31.51 10.84 -20.23
CA LYS A 134 30.82 11.48 -21.35
C LYS A 134 29.33 11.75 -21.11
N THR A 135 28.77 11.27 -19.99
CA THR A 135 27.34 11.49 -19.67
C THR A 135 27.14 12.95 -19.25
N PRO A 136 26.38 13.75 -20.01
CA PRO A 136 26.16 15.16 -19.66
C PRO A 136 25.39 15.26 -18.32
N GLY A 137 25.76 16.22 -17.47
CA GLY A 137 25.07 16.47 -16.20
C GLY A 137 23.58 16.78 -16.38
N SER A 138 23.18 17.38 -17.50
CA SER A 138 21.78 17.61 -17.86
C SER A 138 21.01 16.30 -18.06
N ALA A 139 21.64 15.27 -18.64
CA ALA A 139 21.01 13.96 -18.80
C ALA A 139 20.78 13.28 -17.44
N ILE A 140 21.71 13.42 -16.50
CA ILE A 140 21.56 12.91 -15.14
C ILE A 140 20.39 13.60 -14.42
N VAL A 141 20.30 14.94 -14.48
CA VAL A 141 19.20 15.70 -13.89
C VAL A 141 17.85 15.26 -14.50
N PHE A 142 17.80 15.12 -15.83
CA PHE A 142 16.60 14.66 -16.52
C PHE A 142 16.19 13.24 -16.09
N ALA A 143 17.16 12.32 -15.98
CA ALA A 143 16.91 10.95 -15.52
C ALA A 143 16.37 10.91 -14.08
N ILE A 144 16.84 11.78 -13.18
CA ILE A 144 16.30 11.91 -11.81
C ILE A 144 14.83 12.36 -11.82
N LEU A 145 14.48 13.31 -12.68
CA LEU A 145 13.09 13.75 -12.85
C LEU A 145 12.20 12.64 -13.40
N LEU A 146 12.69 11.91 -14.41
CA LEU A 146 12.01 10.74 -14.96
C LEU A 146 11.85 9.62 -13.92
N TYR A 147 12.86 9.40 -13.08
CA TYR A 147 12.79 8.44 -11.97
C TYR A 147 11.68 8.78 -10.98
N SER A 148 11.51 10.06 -10.66
CA SER A 148 10.41 10.52 -9.83
C SER A 148 9.04 10.21 -10.47
N ALA A 149 8.88 10.45 -11.77
CA ALA A 149 7.66 10.13 -12.52
C ALA A 149 7.43 8.61 -12.60
N GLN A 150 8.48 7.83 -12.84
CA GLN A 150 8.46 6.37 -12.88
C GLN A 150 7.99 5.79 -11.54
N GLN A 151 8.56 6.23 -10.42
CA GLN A 151 8.17 5.79 -9.08
C GLN A 151 6.69 6.08 -8.79
N TYR A 152 6.22 7.27 -9.19
CA TYR A 152 4.81 7.59 -9.04
C TYR A 152 3.91 6.71 -9.90
N ALA A 153 4.28 6.48 -11.16
CA ALA A 153 3.50 5.66 -12.07
C ALA A 153 3.42 4.19 -11.59
N ASP A 154 4.56 3.62 -11.15
CA ASP A 154 4.63 2.26 -10.65
C ASP A 154 3.80 2.07 -9.37
N PHE A 155 4.04 2.93 -8.37
CA PHE A 155 3.37 2.80 -7.08
C PHE A 155 1.89 3.16 -7.15
N SER A 156 1.53 4.30 -7.75
CA SER A 156 0.13 4.67 -7.88
C SER A 156 -0.65 3.71 -8.79
N GLY A 157 0.01 3.14 -9.80
CA GLY A 157 -0.59 2.12 -10.66
C GLY A 157 -0.96 0.86 -9.89
N GLY A 158 -0.05 0.35 -9.03
CA GLY A 158 -0.34 -0.78 -8.14
C GLY A 158 -1.50 -0.49 -7.19
N ILE A 159 -1.54 0.71 -6.61
CA ILE A 159 -2.65 1.14 -5.74
C ILE A 159 -3.99 1.19 -6.49
N ASP A 160 -4.03 1.72 -7.71
CA ASP A 160 -5.25 1.77 -8.50
C ASP A 160 -5.78 0.37 -8.83
N ILE A 161 -4.90 -0.58 -9.16
CA ILE A 161 -5.29 -1.98 -9.37
C ILE A 161 -5.95 -2.55 -8.13
N VAL A 162 -5.31 -2.39 -6.97
CA VAL A 162 -5.78 -2.91 -5.69
C VAL A 162 -7.12 -2.27 -5.28
N MET A 163 -7.25 -0.96 -5.45
CA MET A 163 -8.50 -0.23 -5.18
C MET A 163 -9.61 -0.68 -6.12
N GLY A 164 -9.32 -0.87 -7.41
CA GLY A 164 -10.28 -1.38 -8.36
C GLY A 164 -10.74 -2.81 -8.02
N VAL A 165 -9.82 -3.69 -7.64
CA VAL A 165 -10.17 -5.03 -7.16
C VAL A 165 -11.07 -4.97 -5.92
N ALA A 166 -10.75 -4.15 -4.93
CA ALA A 166 -11.59 -3.98 -3.75
C ALA A 166 -12.99 -3.46 -4.12
N GLU A 167 -13.08 -2.55 -5.09
CA GLU A 167 -14.35 -1.99 -5.55
C GLU A 167 -15.23 -3.01 -6.28
N LEU A 168 -14.65 -4.03 -6.94
CA LEU A 168 -15.44 -5.17 -7.48
C LEU A 168 -16.19 -5.91 -6.36
N PHE A 169 -15.58 -6.04 -5.18
CA PHE A 169 -16.24 -6.60 -3.99
C PHE A 169 -17.18 -5.63 -3.28
N GLY A 170 -17.32 -4.40 -3.78
CA GLY A 170 -18.16 -3.38 -3.18
C GLY A 170 -17.49 -2.62 -2.05
N ILE A 171 -16.18 -2.74 -1.89
CA ILE A 171 -15.41 -2.12 -0.82
C ILE A 171 -14.63 -0.95 -1.38
N LYS A 172 -14.91 0.23 -0.87
CA LYS A 172 -14.21 1.47 -1.23
C LYS A 172 -13.07 1.73 -0.26
N MET A 173 -11.85 1.63 -0.76
CA MET A 173 -10.64 1.90 0.00
C MET A 173 -10.30 3.41 0.01
N MET A 174 -9.47 3.83 0.97
CA MET A 174 -8.98 5.21 1.02
C MET A 174 -8.05 5.52 -0.16
N PRO A 175 -8.19 6.71 -0.78
CA PRO A 175 -7.25 7.12 -1.83
C PRO A 175 -5.87 7.39 -1.23
N ASN A 176 -4.84 6.79 -1.84
CA ASN A 176 -3.46 6.90 -1.36
C ASN A 176 -2.69 8.06 -1.98
N PHE A 177 -3.12 8.51 -3.16
CA PHE A 177 -2.50 9.62 -3.89
C PHE A 177 -3.55 10.66 -4.30
N ARG A 178 -3.21 11.94 -4.15
CA ARG A 178 -4.05 13.08 -4.50
C ARG A 178 -3.27 14.09 -5.32
N GLN A 179 -2.81 13.68 -6.52
CA GLN A 179 -2.02 14.54 -7.42
C GLN A 179 -0.85 15.24 -6.71
N PRO A 180 0.14 14.49 -6.16
CA PRO A 180 1.18 15.06 -5.30
C PRO A 180 2.07 16.09 -5.99
N TYR A 181 2.30 15.97 -7.29
CA TYR A 181 3.14 16.93 -8.05
C TYR A 181 2.48 18.30 -8.27
N PHE A 182 1.19 18.44 -7.99
CA PHE A 182 0.50 19.73 -7.98
C PHE A 182 0.43 20.38 -6.58
N SER A 183 1.30 19.94 -5.67
CA SER A 183 1.42 20.51 -4.33
C SER A 183 2.06 21.91 -4.38
N VAL A 184 1.60 22.77 -3.47
CA VAL A 184 2.11 24.14 -3.35
C VAL A 184 3.21 24.29 -2.29
N SER A 185 3.48 23.24 -1.53
CA SER A 185 4.55 23.19 -0.52
C SER A 185 4.99 21.75 -0.28
N LEU A 186 6.17 21.57 0.34
CA LEU A 186 6.67 20.26 0.74
C LEU A 186 5.72 19.56 1.74
N GLY A 187 5.12 20.30 2.67
CA GLY A 187 4.14 19.76 3.60
C GLY A 187 2.83 19.36 2.90
N ASP A 188 2.42 20.07 1.84
CA ASP A 188 1.27 19.70 1.02
C ASP A 188 1.58 18.46 0.17
N PHE A 189 2.80 18.35 -0.35
CA PHE A 189 3.27 17.16 -1.08
C PHE A 189 3.08 15.90 -0.22
N TRP A 190 3.60 15.86 0.99
CA TRP A 190 3.51 14.70 1.87
C TRP A 190 2.09 14.38 2.33
N ARG A 191 1.19 15.34 2.34
CA ARG A 191 -0.25 15.10 2.59
C ARG A 191 -0.98 14.47 1.40
N ARG A 192 -0.44 14.65 0.19
CA ARG A 192 -0.98 14.10 -1.07
C ARG A 192 -0.31 12.81 -1.51
N TRP A 193 0.91 12.59 -1.04
CA TRP A 193 1.71 11.41 -1.33
C TRP A 193 1.47 10.34 -0.27
N HIS A 194 0.89 9.22 -0.66
CA HIS A 194 0.77 7.98 0.14
C HIS A 194 0.39 8.21 1.60
#